data_9c908b4841dcc1275bb3a4c5cb78608f
#
_entry.id   9c908b4841dcc1275bb3a4c5cb78608f
#
_cell.length_a   1.000
_cell.length_b   1.000
_cell.length_c   1.000
_cell.angle_alpha   90.00
_cell.angle_beta   90.00
_cell.angle_gamma   90.00
#
_symmetry.space_group_name_H-M   'P 1'
#
loop_
_entity.id
_entity.type
_entity.pdbx_description
1 polymer ?
#
loop_
_entity_poly.entity_id
_entity_poly.type
_entity_poly.pdbx_seq_one_letter_code
_entity_poly.pdbx_strand_id
1 'polypeptide(L)'
;MMDDNKSHTDFDQILATRYDNGADFWATADGRLGIEKPISTLTALMISSELDVPGDHEAIQGAAELVLEAIRDNGRVQIAPKGAIYPCHTAHAVTGLCRNGYASHPRVQAALDYLLADRYEDGGWRCNKFIFGHGPETDKSNPGVTLLALDAFRLAGFHAGTQKVTDLDRAVETLLDHWTVKTPVGPCHYGIGSLFMQVEYPFLRYNLFYYVYVLSFYEKARKDKRFNEAMAALKQKLDNL
;
A
#
# COMPACT_ATOMS: atom_id res chain seq x y z
N MET A 1 -10.54 21.31 -9.35
CA MET A 1 -9.60 22.03 -8.50
C MET A 1 -10.03 21.78 -7.08
N MET A 2 -9.32 20.91 -6.34
CA MET A 2 -9.49 20.86 -4.88
C MET A 2 -9.08 22.23 -4.33
N ASP A 3 -9.76 22.66 -3.28
CA ASP A 3 -9.47 23.93 -2.62
C ASP A 3 -8.10 23.85 -1.95
N ASP A 4 -7.07 24.46 -2.54
CA ASP A 4 -5.68 24.45 -2.05
C ASP A 4 -5.58 24.82 -0.57
N ASN A 5 -6.50 25.64 -0.09
CA ASN A 5 -6.56 26.08 1.30
C ASN A 5 -7.00 24.95 2.25
N LYS A 6 -7.79 24.00 1.81
CA LYS A 6 -8.27 22.89 2.62
C LYS A 6 -7.21 21.80 2.79
N SER A 7 -6.45 21.49 1.74
CA SER A 7 -5.37 20.49 1.81
C SER A 7 -4.23 20.94 2.74
N HIS A 8 -3.87 22.22 2.74
CA HIS A 8 -2.91 22.77 3.70
C HIS A 8 -3.40 22.65 5.15
N THR A 9 -4.68 22.95 5.41
CA THR A 9 -5.25 22.81 6.77
C THR A 9 -5.24 21.35 7.25
N ASP A 10 -5.54 20.39 6.38
CA ASP A 10 -5.55 18.97 6.72
C ASP A 10 -4.12 18.45 7.00
N PHE A 11 -3.13 18.88 6.22
CA PHE A 11 -1.74 18.53 6.47
C PHE A 11 -1.19 19.19 7.76
N ASP A 12 -1.56 20.42 8.07
CA ASP A 12 -1.19 21.09 9.32
C ASP A 12 -1.71 20.31 10.54
N GLN A 13 -2.90 19.73 10.46
CA GLN A 13 -3.44 18.86 11.50
C GLN A 13 -2.59 17.58 11.66
N ILE A 14 -2.13 16.99 10.56
CA ILE A 14 -1.24 15.83 10.57
C ILE A 14 0.11 16.22 11.19
N LEU A 15 0.70 17.35 10.80
CA LEU A 15 1.95 17.86 11.35
C LEU A 15 1.86 18.10 12.86
N ALA A 16 0.71 18.56 13.36
CA ALA A 16 0.50 18.76 14.79
C ALA A 16 0.65 17.46 15.61
N THR A 17 0.45 16.28 14.98
CA THR A 17 0.62 14.95 15.62
C THR A 17 2.03 14.38 15.48
N ARG A 18 2.98 15.11 14.89
CA ARG A 18 4.33 14.62 14.53
C ARG A 18 5.09 13.95 15.66
N TYR A 19 4.83 14.38 16.93
CA TYR A 19 5.51 13.88 18.12
C TYR A 19 4.62 12.98 19.01
N ASP A 20 3.37 12.75 18.67
CA ASP A 20 2.39 12.07 19.54
C ASP A 20 2.76 10.63 19.88
N ASN A 21 3.61 9.99 19.08
CA ASN A 21 4.08 8.62 19.31
C ASN A 21 5.36 8.56 20.17
N GLY A 22 5.88 9.71 20.61
CA GLY A 22 7.01 9.84 21.55
C GLY A 22 8.37 10.12 20.90
N ALA A 23 8.48 10.13 19.56
CA ALA A 23 9.64 10.60 18.81
C ALA A 23 9.20 11.41 17.59
N ASP A 24 10.16 12.06 16.93
CA ASP A 24 9.91 12.84 15.74
C ASP A 24 9.45 11.97 14.55
N PHE A 25 8.87 12.60 13.53
CA PHE A 25 8.41 11.96 12.29
C PHE A 25 7.41 10.82 12.52
N TRP A 26 6.52 10.98 13.51
CA TRP A 26 5.50 10.00 13.91
C TRP A 26 6.05 8.61 14.31
N ALA A 27 7.33 8.53 14.64
CA ALA A 27 7.94 7.33 15.17
C ALA A 27 7.68 7.21 16.68
N THR A 28 7.73 5.98 17.21
CA THR A 28 7.70 5.80 18.67
C THR A 28 9.08 6.05 19.27
N ALA A 29 9.14 6.31 20.57
CA ALA A 29 10.38 6.51 21.32
C ALA A 29 11.33 5.29 21.23
N ASP A 30 10.79 4.08 21.00
CA ASP A 30 11.55 2.85 20.77
C ASP A 30 11.78 2.55 19.29
N GLY A 31 11.53 3.49 18.37
CA GLY A 31 11.89 3.42 16.96
C GLY A 31 10.94 2.57 16.08
N ARG A 32 9.67 2.42 16.45
CA ARG A 32 8.68 1.78 15.58
C ARG A 32 8.07 2.77 14.60
N LEU A 33 7.84 2.34 13.36
CA LEU A 33 7.44 3.21 12.24
C LEU A 33 6.02 2.94 11.71
N GLY A 34 5.37 1.85 12.10
CA GLY A 34 4.21 1.36 11.33
C GLY A 34 2.93 0.99 12.08
N ILE A 35 2.82 1.16 13.39
CA ILE A 35 1.74 0.51 14.16
C ILE A 35 0.98 1.47 15.07
N GLU A 36 1.44 2.69 15.26
CA GLU A 36 1.01 3.55 16.36
C GLU A 36 -0.08 4.54 15.98
N LYS A 37 -0.76 5.04 16.99
CA LYS A 37 -1.90 5.95 16.87
C LYS A 37 -1.48 7.38 17.17
N PRO A 38 -2.20 8.33 16.63
CA PRO A 38 -3.24 8.22 15.60
C PRO A 38 -2.66 8.00 14.22
N ILE A 39 -1.43 8.47 13.95
CA ILE A 39 -0.72 8.41 12.68
C ILE A 39 0.68 7.87 12.96
N SER A 40 1.13 6.90 12.17
CA SER A 40 2.50 6.38 12.18
C SER A 40 3.33 6.99 11.06
N THR A 41 4.66 6.83 11.10
CA THR A 41 5.57 7.26 10.03
C THR A 41 5.13 6.75 8.66
N LEU A 42 4.77 5.46 8.55
CA LEU A 42 4.30 4.89 7.28
C LEU A 42 2.96 5.50 6.84
N THR A 43 2.04 5.72 7.77
CA THR A 43 0.75 6.35 7.49
C THR A 43 0.92 7.79 7.04
N ALA A 44 1.80 8.55 7.69
CA ALA A 44 2.10 9.93 7.32
C ALA A 44 2.62 10.05 5.88
N LEU A 45 3.55 9.15 5.47
CA LEU A 45 4.05 9.11 4.09
C LEU A 45 2.95 8.77 3.07
N MET A 46 1.97 7.94 3.44
CA MET A 46 0.84 7.63 2.56
C MET A 46 -0.11 8.81 2.42
N ILE A 47 -0.47 9.45 3.53
CA ILE A 47 -1.43 10.56 3.55
C ILE A 47 -0.87 11.82 2.89
N SER A 48 0.39 12.17 3.18
CA SER A 48 1.00 13.39 2.67
C SER A 48 0.98 13.45 1.15
N SER A 49 1.28 12.33 0.49
CA SER A 49 1.25 12.27 -0.96
C SER A 49 -0.16 12.41 -1.55
N GLU A 50 -1.19 11.99 -0.82
CA GLU A 50 -2.59 12.13 -1.22
C GLU A 50 -3.13 13.55 -0.98
N LEU A 51 -2.45 14.33 -0.14
CA LEU A 51 -2.74 15.75 0.12
C LEU A 51 -1.85 16.68 -0.71
N ASP A 52 -1.16 16.15 -1.73
CA ASP A 52 -0.25 16.90 -2.62
C ASP A 52 0.86 17.65 -1.86
N VAL A 53 1.27 17.12 -0.68
CA VAL A 53 2.40 17.68 0.07
C VAL A 53 3.69 17.36 -0.68
N PRO A 54 4.54 18.37 -0.96
CA PRO A 54 5.81 18.13 -1.63
C PRO A 54 6.68 17.13 -0.86
N GLY A 55 7.27 16.16 -1.57
CA GLY A 55 8.15 15.15 -0.96
C GLY A 55 9.44 15.73 -0.37
N ASP A 56 9.79 16.98 -0.70
CA ASP A 56 10.90 17.74 -0.13
C ASP A 56 10.52 18.56 1.12
N HIS A 57 9.29 18.46 1.60
CA HIS A 57 8.89 19.03 2.89
C HIS A 57 9.69 18.34 4.01
N GLU A 58 10.28 19.13 4.94
CA GLU A 58 11.23 18.61 5.95
C GLU A 58 10.70 17.43 6.78
N ALA A 59 9.42 17.47 7.16
CA ALA A 59 8.80 16.40 7.94
C ALA A 59 8.63 15.11 7.12
N ILE A 60 8.39 15.24 5.82
CA ILE A 60 8.26 14.11 4.91
C ILE A 60 9.64 13.52 4.58
N GLN A 61 10.65 14.37 4.35
CA GLN A 61 12.02 13.91 4.17
C GLN A 61 12.52 13.15 5.40
N GLY A 62 12.34 13.69 6.60
CA GLY A 62 12.76 13.00 7.83
C GLY A 62 12.02 11.67 8.07
N ALA A 63 10.71 11.62 7.79
CA ALA A 63 9.94 10.39 7.82
C ALA A 63 10.45 9.36 6.77
N ALA A 64 10.76 9.82 5.55
CA ALA A 64 11.29 8.97 4.49
C ALA A 64 12.70 8.44 4.83
N GLU A 65 13.57 9.24 5.41
CA GLU A 65 14.90 8.82 5.87
C GLU A 65 14.82 7.70 6.90
N LEU A 66 13.94 7.83 7.91
CA LEU A 66 13.72 6.76 8.90
C LEU A 66 13.28 5.44 8.24
N VAL A 67 12.40 5.52 7.23
CA VAL A 67 11.94 4.32 6.52
C VAL A 67 13.03 3.77 5.61
N LEU A 68 13.83 4.62 4.95
CA LEU A 68 14.98 4.20 4.14
C LEU A 68 16.04 3.47 5.00
N GLU A 69 16.30 3.95 6.21
CA GLU A 69 17.22 3.30 7.15
C GLU A 69 16.70 1.94 7.64
N ALA A 70 15.37 1.78 7.71
CA ALA A 70 14.73 0.52 8.07
C ALA A 70 14.79 -0.55 6.97
N ILE A 71 15.19 -0.20 5.73
CA ILE A 71 15.41 -1.16 4.65
C ILE A 71 16.75 -1.87 4.88
N ARG A 72 16.70 -3.18 5.06
CA ARG A 72 17.85 -4.06 5.24
C ARG A 72 18.57 -4.34 3.90
N ASP A 73 19.80 -4.85 3.96
CA ASP A 73 20.61 -5.18 2.78
C ASP A 73 19.92 -6.17 1.82
N ASN A 74 19.02 -7.01 2.35
CA ASN A 74 18.23 -7.95 1.56
C ASN A 74 16.90 -7.36 1.02
N GLY A 75 16.71 -6.05 1.12
CA GLY A 75 15.51 -5.35 0.64
C GLY A 75 14.28 -5.42 1.56
N ARG A 76 14.29 -6.20 2.65
CA ARG A 76 13.18 -6.29 3.60
C ARG A 76 13.16 -5.07 4.51
N VAL A 77 11.95 -4.59 4.85
CA VAL A 77 11.79 -3.43 5.73
C VAL A 77 11.45 -3.87 7.15
N GLN A 78 12.31 -3.50 8.08
CA GLN A 78 12.09 -3.76 9.51
C GLN A 78 11.52 -2.52 10.19
N ILE A 79 10.20 -2.44 10.29
CA ILE A 79 9.48 -1.28 10.86
C ILE A 79 9.51 -1.19 12.39
N ALA A 80 10.11 -2.16 13.05
CA ALA A 80 10.28 -2.17 14.51
C ALA A 80 11.66 -2.74 14.87
N PRO A 81 12.35 -2.21 15.89
CA PRO A 81 13.70 -2.65 16.26
C PRO A 81 13.79 -4.14 16.64
N LYS A 82 12.69 -4.66 17.17
CA LYS A 82 12.52 -6.08 17.54
C LYS A 82 11.25 -6.63 16.92
N GLY A 83 11.31 -7.86 16.46
CA GLY A 83 10.15 -8.55 15.89
C GLY A 83 10.39 -9.09 14.48
N ALA A 84 9.38 -9.75 13.96
CA ALA A 84 9.41 -10.33 12.63
C ALA A 84 9.26 -9.26 11.54
N ILE A 85 9.88 -9.50 10.41
CA ILE A 85 9.74 -8.69 9.20
C ILE A 85 8.73 -9.39 8.31
N TYR A 86 7.66 -8.69 7.92
CA TYR A 86 6.59 -9.25 7.10
C TYR A 86 6.56 -8.60 5.71
N PRO A 87 6.15 -9.32 4.66
CA PRO A 87 6.00 -8.75 3.31
C PRO A 87 5.07 -7.51 3.28
N CYS A 88 4.00 -7.52 4.07
CA CYS A 88 3.08 -6.38 4.16
C CYS A 88 3.75 -5.10 4.67
N HIS A 89 4.71 -5.20 5.60
CA HIS A 89 5.47 -4.05 6.09
C HIS A 89 6.36 -3.49 4.98
N THR A 90 7.04 -4.38 4.23
CA THR A 90 7.87 -3.98 3.10
C THR A 90 7.03 -3.31 2.01
N ALA A 91 5.90 -3.92 1.63
CA ALA A 91 5.01 -3.32 0.62
C ALA A 91 4.51 -1.94 1.05
N HIS A 92 4.05 -1.78 2.31
CA HIS A 92 3.56 -0.50 2.82
C HIS A 92 4.65 0.59 2.82
N ALA A 93 5.83 0.27 3.34
CA ALA A 93 6.97 1.18 3.39
C ALA A 93 7.40 1.62 1.98
N VAL A 94 7.55 0.68 1.07
CA VAL A 94 7.96 0.96 -0.31
C VAL A 94 6.91 1.79 -1.04
N THR A 95 5.62 1.51 -0.85
CA THR A 95 4.55 2.32 -1.43
C THR A 95 4.62 3.78 -0.94
N GLY A 96 4.75 3.99 0.37
CA GLY A 96 4.90 5.32 0.95
C GLY A 96 6.11 6.08 0.41
N LEU A 97 7.27 5.41 0.30
CA LEU A 97 8.48 5.99 -0.28
C LEU A 97 8.31 6.33 -1.77
N CYS A 98 7.74 5.42 -2.56
CA CYS A 98 7.51 5.66 -3.99
C CYS A 98 6.56 6.84 -4.23
N ARG A 99 5.52 6.98 -3.41
CA ARG A 99 4.56 8.09 -3.49
C ARG A 99 5.22 9.44 -3.22
N ASN A 100 6.25 9.49 -2.39
CA ASN A 100 7.00 10.71 -2.07
C ASN A 100 8.27 10.91 -2.91
N GLY A 101 8.37 10.25 -4.07
CA GLY A 101 9.43 10.51 -5.06
C GLY A 101 10.70 9.67 -4.88
N TYR A 102 10.76 8.75 -3.93
CA TYR A 102 11.95 7.93 -3.66
C TYR A 102 12.03 6.64 -4.50
N ALA A 103 11.18 6.49 -5.52
CA ALA A 103 11.13 5.26 -6.33
C ALA A 103 12.49 4.85 -6.94
N SER A 104 13.32 5.82 -7.35
CA SER A 104 14.65 5.57 -7.92
C SER A 104 15.77 5.38 -6.88
N HIS A 105 15.47 5.52 -5.59
CA HIS A 105 16.48 5.37 -4.55
C HIS A 105 16.99 3.92 -4.49
N PRO A 106 18.34 3.65 -4.39
CA PRO A 106 18.88 2.29 -4.49
C PRO A 106 18.28 1.31 -3.47
N ARG A 107 18.04 1.73 -2.23
CA ARG A 107 17.41 0.88 -1.20
C ARG A 107 15.96 0.55 -1.55
N VAL A 108 15.21 1.49 -2.15
CA VAL A 108 13.84 1.25 -2.61
C VAL A 108 13.82 0.26 -3.76
N GLN A 109 14.77 0.38 -4.69
CA GLN A 109 14.93 -0.59 -5.78
C GLN A 109 15.26 -2.00 -5.24
N ALA A 110 16.16 -2.12 -4.26
CA ALA A 110 16.44 -3.40 -3.61
C ALA A 110 15.19 -3.98 -2.92
N ALA A 111 14.36 -3.15 -2.31
CA ALA A 111 13.11 -3.60 -1.70
C ALA A 111 12.05 -4.00 -2.72
N LEU A 112 11.98 -3.34 -3.87
CA LEU A 112 11.14 -3.76 -5.01
C LEU A 112 11.61 -5.09 -5.60
N ASP A 113 12.92 -5.28 -5.77
CA ASP A 113 13.49 -6.56 -6.24
C ASP A 113 13.20 -7.69 -5.24
N TYR A 114 13.30 -7.42 -3.92
CA TYR A 114 12.89 -8.36 -2.89
C TYR A 114 11.40 -8.72 -3.02
N LEU A 115 10.51 -7.74 -3.12
CA LEU A 115 9.07 -7.99 -3.28
C LEU A 115 8.80 -8.82 -4.54
N LEU A 116 9.49 -8.54 -5.64
CA LEU A 116 9.32 -9.28 -6.89
C LEU A 116 9.73 -10.76 -6.75
N ALA A 117 10.76 -11.04 -5.96
CA ALA A 117 11.23 -12.39 -5.68
C ALA A 117 10.38 -13.13 -4.63
N ASP A 118 9.74 -12.41 -3.69
CA ASP A 118 8.97 -12.96 -2.56
C ASP A 118 7.47 -13.21 -2.90
N ARG A 119 7.11 -13.19 -4.17
CA ARG A 119 5.74 -13.49 -4.60
C ARG A 119 5.36 -14.92 -4.26
N TYR A 120 4.11 -15.08 -3.83
CA TYR A 120 3.54 -16.38 -3.55
C TYR A 120 3.16 -17.13 -4.86
N GLU A 121 2.85 -18.43 -4.73
CA GLU A 121 2.56 -19.30 -5.89
C GLU A 121 1.40 -18.81 -6.77
N ASP A 122 0.42 -18.13 -6.18
CA ASP A 122 -0.70 -17.51 -6.90
C ASP A 122 -0.36 -16.16 -7.55
N GLY A 123 0.87 -15.66 -7.33
CA GLY A 123 1.41 -14.45 -7.93
C GLY A 123 1.31 -13.19 -7.08
N GLY A 124 0.55 -13.19 -6.00
CA GLY A 124 0.43 -12.06 -5.08
C GLY A 124 1.41 -12.15 -3.89
N TRP A 125 1.12 -11.42 -2.82
CA TRP A 125 1.94 -11.39 -1.59
C TRP A 125 1.15 -11.80 -0.37
N ARG A 126 1.76 -12.61 0.47
CA ARG A 126 1.18 -13.08 1.74
C ARG A 126 1.45 -12.08 2.86
N CYS A 127 0.53 -12.06 3.84
CA CYS A 127 0.80 -11.48 5.14
C CYS A 127 1.09 -12.62 6.13
N ASN A 128 2.34 -12.92 6.39
CA ASN A 128 2.74 -14.03 7.27
C ASN A 128 2.66 -13.67 8.77
N LYS A 129 1.90 -12.63 9.13
CA LYS A 129 1.81 -12.14 10.50
C LYS A 129 1.18 -13.15 11.46
N PHE A 130 0.28 -13.99 10.97
CA PHE A 130 -0.44 -14.97 11.79
C PHE A 130 -0.22 -16.38 11.24
N ILE A 131 0.11 -17.30 12.13
CA ILE A 131 0.34 -18.72 11.79
C ILE A 131 -0.95 -19.52 11.86
N PHE A 132 -1.93 -19.12 12.66
CA PHE A 132 -3.21 -19.83 12.80
C PHE A 132 -4.22 -19.34 11.75
N GLY A 133 -5.12 -20.24 11.37
CA GLY A 133 -6.09 -20.00 10.30
C GLY A 133 -5.55 -20.37 8.92
N HIS A 134 -4.49 -21.14 8.85
CA HIS A 134 -3.98 -21.70 7.61
C HIS A 134 -4.78 -22.94 7.23
N GLY A 135 -5.81 -22.76 6.43
CA GLY A 135 -6.45 -23.82 5.66
C GLY A 135 -6.17 -23.61 4.18
N PRO A 136 -6.45 -24.57 3.32
CA PRO A 136 -6.27 -24.43 1.87
C PRO A 136 -6.97 -23.20 1.29
N GLU A 137 -8.10 -22.81 1.89
CA GLU A 137 -8.89 -21.63 1.52
C GLU A 137 -8.28 -20.31 1.97
N THR A 138 -7.43 -20.33 3.01
CA THR A 138 -6.75 -19.15 3.56
C THR A 138 -5.26 -19.09 3.25
N ASP A 139 -4.69 -20.18 2.70
CA ASP A 139 -3.30 -20.26 2.28
C ASP A 139 -3.11 -19.64 0.89
N LYS A 140 -3.43 -18.36 0.78
CA LYS A 140 -3.39 -17.55 -0.43
C LYS A 140 -2.73 -16.22 -0.18
N SER A 141 -2.44 -15.49 -1.24
CA SER A 141 -2.01 -14.10 -1.15
C SER A 141 -3.06 -13.24 -0.47
N ASN A 142 -2.59 -12.26 0.30
CA ASN A 142 -3.44 -11.28 0.95
C ASN A 142 -3.79 -10.18 -0.06
N PRO A 143 -5.09 -9.93 -0.35
CA PRO A 143 -5.48 -8.96 -1.38
C PRO A 143 -5.03 -7.53 -1.07
N GLY A 144 -5.07 -7.12 0.20
CA GLY A 144 -4.62 -5.78 0.62
C GLY A 144 -3.12 -5.58 0.41
N VAL A 145 -2.30 -6.57 0.77
CA VAL A 145 -0.85 -6.52 0.54
C VAL A 145 -0.53 -6.56 -0.96
N THR A 146 -1.25 -7.38 -1.70
CA THR A 146 -1.09 -7.49 -3.16
C THR A 146 -1.41 -6.16 -3.85
N LEU A 147 -2.48 -5.48 -3.43
CA LEU A 147 -2.83 -4.17 -3.97
C LEU A 147 -1.77 -3.10 -3.64
N LEU A 148 -1.26 -3.06 -2.40
CA LEU A 148 -0.17 -2.16 -2.01
C LEU A 148 1.10 -2.40 -2.82
N ALA A 149 1.51 -3.66 -3.00
CA ALA A 149 2.68 -3.98 -3.79
C ALA A 149 2.52 -3.54 -5.25
N LEU A 150 1.35 -3.79 -5.85
CA LEU A 150 1.06 -3.31 -7.21
C LEU A 150 1.09 -1.78 -7.29
N ASP A 151 0.63 -1.07 -6.25
CA ASP A 151 0.73 0.39 -6.19
C ASP A 151 2.19 0.86 -6.17
N ALA A 152 3.05 0.22 -5.37
CA ALA A 152 4.49 0.50 -5.36
C ALA A 152 5.14 0.29 -6.73
N PHE A 153 4.85 -0.84 -7.38
CA PHE A 153 5.41 -1.17 -8.70
C PHE A 153 5.00 -0.17 -9.79
N ARG A 154 3.71 0.24 -9.86
CA ARG A 154 3.30 1.25 -10.84
C ARG A 154 3.99 2.59 -10.62
N LEU A 155 4.16 3.01 -9.35
CA LEU A 155 4.85 4.26 -8.99
C LEU A 155 6.35 4.20 -9.34
N ALA A 156 6.94 3.02 -9.29
CA ALA A 156 8.32 2.77 -9.71
C ALA A 156 8.48 2.60 -11.22
N GLY A 157 7.44 2.84 -12.02
CA GLY A 157 7.49 2.77 -13.47
C GLY A 157 7.28 1.38 -14.08
N PHE A 158 6.81 0.43 -13.29
CA PHE A 158 6.40 -0.89 -13.78
C PHE A 158 4.97 -0.82 -14.34
N HIS A 159 4.80 -0.25 -15.51
CA HIS A 159 3.50 -0.08 -16.16
C HIS A 159 3.52 -0.62 -17.60
N ALA A 160 2.37 -0.62 -18.26
CA ALA A 160 2.19 -1.21 -19.58
C ALA A 160 3.34 -0.92 -20.56
N GLY A 161 3.87 -1.97 -21.19
CA GLY A 161 4.95 -1.91 -22.19
C GLY A 161 6.35 -2.22 -21.68
N THR A 162 6.55 -2.46 -20.39
CA THR A 162 7.83 -2.95 -19.87
C THR A 162 7.80 -4.46 -19.69
N GLN A 163 8.91 -5.16 -19.94
CA GLN A 163 9.00 -6.63 -19.77
C GLN A 163 8.72 -7.08 -18.33
N LYS A 164 8.88 -6.20 -17.35
CA LYS A 164 8.61 -6.45 -15.93
C LYS A 164 7.11 -6.53 -15.61
N VAL A 165 6.22 -6.09 -16.50
CA VAL A 165 4.77 -6.06 -16.27
C VAL A 165 4.15 -7.47 -16.37
N THR A 166 4.62 -8.34 -17.25
CA THR A 166 4.12 -9.72 -17.35
C THR A 166 4.31 -10.50 -16.05
N ASP A 167 5.34 -10.14 -15.28
CA ASP A 167 5.58 -10.72 -13.96
C ASP A 167 4.50 -10.34 -12.93
N LEU A 168 3.83 -9.19 -13.11
CA LEU A 168 2.78 -8.70 -12.21
C LEU A 168 1.37 -9.13 -12.66
N ASP A 169 1.20 -9.66 -13.86
CA ASP A 169 -0.10 -10.08 -14.39
C ASP A 169 -0.77 -11.15 -13.52
N ARG A 170 0.02 -12.02 -12.89
CA ARG A 170 -0.52 -13.02 -11.94
C ARG A 170 -1.04 -12.36 -10.64
N ALA A 171 -0.36 -11.33 -10.16
CA ALA A 171 -0.83 -10.56 -9.00
C ALA A 171 -2.12 -9.80 -9.31
N VAL A 172 -2.22 -9.24 -10.51
CA VAL A 172 -3.47 -8.62 -11.00
C VAL A 172 -4.59 -9.67 -11.07
N GLU A 173 -4.30 -10.88 -11.60
CA GLU A 173 -5.28 -11.97 -11.66
C GLU A 173 -5.78 -12.36 -10.26
N THR A 174 -4.89 -12.47 -9.28
CA THR A 174 -5.26 -12.76 -7.89
C THR A 174 -6.31 -11.77 -7.36
N LEU A 175 -6.17 -10.47 -7.67
CA LEU A 175 -7.16 -9.46 -7.27
C LEU A 175 -8.46 -9.55 -8.06
N LEU A 176 -8.39 -9.84 -9.35
CA LEU A 176 -9.57 -10.06 -10.19
C LEU A 176 -10.37 -11.29 -9.74
N ASP A 177 -9.68 -12.38 -9.37
CA ASP A 177 -10.31 -13.57 -8.80
C ASP A 177 -10.97 -13.25 -7.46
N HIS A 178 -10.33 -12.44 -6.61
CA HIS A 178 -10.92 -12.01 -5.35
C HIS A 178 -12.22 -11.21 -5.55
N TRP A 179 -12.31 -10.40 -6.62
CA TRP A 179 -13.56 -9.70 -6.97
C TRP A 179 -14.70 -10.69 -7.25
N THR A 180 -14.41 -11.83 -7.86
CA THR A 180 -15.40 -12.89 -8.13
C THR A 180 -15.78 -13.65 -6.86
N VAL A 181 -14.77 -14.09 -6.09
CA VAL A 181 -14.96 -14.95 -4.91
C VAL A 181 -15.57 -14.17 -3.75
N LYS A 182 -15.12 -12.94 -3.50
CA LYS A 182 -15.57 -12.00 -2.46
C LYS A 182 -15.39 -12.44 -1.02
N THR A 183 -15.24 -13.74 -0.76
CA THR A 183 -15.02 -14.26 0.60
C THR A 183 -13.67 -13.79 1.15
N PRO A 184 -13.53 -13.67 2.48
CA PRO A 184 -12.25 -13.36 3.09
C PRO A 184 -11.19 -14.38 2.71
N VAL A 185 -10.04 -13.88 2.25
CA VAL A 185 -8.88 -14.69 1.87
C VAL A 185 -7.61 -14.19 2.58
N GLY A 186 -6.68 -15.11 2.76
CA GLY A 186 -5.41 -14.82 3.40
C GLY A 186 -5.48 -14.63 4.92
N PRO A 187 -4.33 -14.54 5.58
CA PRO A 187 -4.23 -14.54 7.04
C PRO A 187 -4.93 -13.38 7.75
N CYS A 188 -5.16 -12.26 7.08
CA CYS A 188 -5.82 -11.08 7.66
C CYS A 188 -7.29 -10.94 7.26
N HIS A 189 -7.87 -11.99 6.67
CA HIS A 189 -9.30 -12.07 6.33
C HIS A 189 -9.83 -10.88 5.51
N TYR A 190 -9.10 -10.43 4.50
CA TYR A 190 -9.58 -9.41 3.58
C TYR A 190 -10.65 -9.99 2.66
N GLY A 191 -11.86 -9.46 2.77
CA GLY A 191 -13.00 -9.82 1.93
C GLY A 191 -13.63 -8.62 1.26
N ILE A 192 -14.43 -8.87 0.21
CA ILE A 192 -15.23 -7.84 -0.47
C ILE A 192 -16.62 -7.81 0.17
N GLY A 193 -16.70 -7.07 1.27
CA GLY A 193 -17.92 -6.84 2.05
C GLY A 193 -18.23 -5.35 2.18
N SER A 194 -19.06 -4.98 3.15
CA SER A 194 -19.51 -3.60 3.36
C SER A 194 -18.35 -2.60 3.59
N LEU A 195 -17.30 -3.00 4.29
CA LEU A 195 -16.12 -2.16 4.52
C LEU A 195 -15.34 -1.90 3.23
N PHE A 196 -15.12 -2.95 2.42
CA PHE A 196 -14.45 -2.79 1.12
C PHE A 196 -15.27 -1.88 0.19
N MET A 197 -16.59 -2.00 0.21
CA MET A 197 -17.49 -1.23 -0.67
C MET A 197 -17.67 0.23 -0.23
N GLN A 198 -16.97 0.68 0.82
CA GLN A 198 -16.90 2.11 1.17
C GLN A 198 -15.97 2.85 0.22
N VAL A 199 -16.34 4.10 -0.10
CA VAL A 199 -15.47 5.02 -0.84
C VAL A 199 -14.71 5.82 0.20
N GLU A 200 -13.43 5.52 0.37
CA GLU A 200 -12.54 6.20 1.30
C GLU A 200 -11.35 6.81 0.57
N TYR A 201 -11.02 8.02 0.93
CA TYR A 201 -9.83 8.74 0.55
C TYR A 201 -9.35 9.54 1.77
N PRO A 202 -8.06 9.59 2.08
CA PRO A 202 -6.91 8.99 1.36
C PRO A 202 -6.87 7.45 1.43
N PHE A 203 -6.07 6.84 0.54
CA PHE A 203 -5.97 5.39 0.35
C PHE A 203 -5.17 4.70 1.46
N LEU A 204 -5.78 4.51 2.62
CA LEU A 204 -5.15 3.88 3.78
C LEU A 204 -5.54 2.41 3.95
N ARG A 205 -6.63 1.99 3.31
CA ARG A 205 -7.19 0.65 3.48
C ARG A 205 -7.53 0.02 2.14
N TYR A 206 -7.62 -1.32 2.14
CA TYR A 206 -8.16 -2.09 1.03
C TYR A 206 -9.64 -1.79 0.87
N ASN A 207 -9.98 -0.94 -0.09
CA ASN A 207 -11.35 -0.51 -0.40
C ASN A 207 -11.58 -0.45 -1.92
N LEU A 208 -12.83 -0.28 -2.33
CA LEU A 208 -13.24 -0.30 -3.73
C LEU A 208 -12.55 0.81 -4.54
N PHE A 209 -12.43 2.02 -3.98
CA PHE A 209 -11.82 3.13 -4.70
C PHE A 209 -10.33 2.87 -4.95
N TYR A 210 -9.59 2.48 -3.91
CA TYR A 210 -8.17 2.14 -4.04
C TYR A 210 -7.93 0.96 -4.98
N TYR A 211 -8.79 -0.07 -4.90
CA TYR A 211 -8.75 -1.23 -5.79
C TYR A 211 -8.89 -0.82 -7.27
N VAL A 212 -9.92 -0.05 -7.60
CA VAL A 212 -10.15 0.42 -8.97
C VAL A 212 -9.03 1.36 -9.42
N TYR A 213 -8.62 2.29 -8.55
CA TYR A 213 -7.55 3.23 -8.85
C TYR A 213 -6.25 2.52 -9.24
N VAL A 214 -5.73 1.64 -8.40
CA VAL A 214 -4.47 0.94 -8.67
C VAL A 214 -4.59 0.03 -9.89
N LEU A 215 -5.64 -0.76 -10.00
CA LEU A 215 -5.80 -1.68 -11.13
C LEU A 215 -6.01 -0.98 -12.47
N SER A 216 -6.47 0.27 -12.48
CA SER A 216 -6.60 1.06 -13.71
C SER A 216 -5.28 1.29 -14.45
N PHE A 217 -4.15 1.17 -13.77
CA PHE A 217 -2.82 1.30 -14.38
C PHE A 217 -2.33 0.01 -15.06
N TYR A 218 -3.00 -1.13 -14.82
CA TYR A 218 -2.62 -2.42 -15.37
C TYR A 218 -3.46 -2.79 -16.58
N GLU A 219 -2.80 -3.03 -17.72
CA GLU A 219 -3.49 -3.34 -18.99
C GLU A 219 -4.35 -4.61 -18.89
N LYS A 220 -3.82 -5.64 -18.18
CA LYS A 220 -4.54 -6.88 -17.91
C LYS A 220 -5.89 -6.60 -17.22
N ALA A 221 -5.91 -5.75 -16.20
CA ALA A 221 -7.14 -5.39 -15.50
C ALA A 221 -8.10 -4.64 -16.42
N ARG A 222 -7.63 -3.61 -17.12
CA ARG A 222 -8.49 -2.79 -17.99
C ARG A 222 -9.20 -3.58 -19.10
N LYS A 223 -8.64 -4.72 -19.50
CA LYS A 223 -9.24 -5.62 -20.51
C LYS A 223 -10.20 -6.65 -19.91
N ASP A 224 -10.29 -6.74 -18.57
CA ASP A 224 -11.06 -7.76 -17.87
C ASP A 224 -12.45 -7.25 -17.47
N LYS A 225 -13.48 -8.10 -17.67
CA LYS A 225 -14.86 -7.78 -17.31
C LYS A 225 -15.05 -7.56 -15.80
N ARG A 226 -14.28 -8.30 -14.97
CA ARG A 226 -14.34 -8.19 -13.49
C ARG A 226 -13.90 -6.81 -13.01
N PHE A 227 -12.89 -6.23 -13.66
CA PHE A 227 -12.48 -4.85 -13.41
C PHE A 227 -13.56 -3.85 -13.84
N ASN A 228 -14.20 -4.06 -14.99
CA ASN A 228 -15.28 -3.20 -15.46
C ASN A 228 -16.50 -3.26 -14.52
N GLU A 229 -16.80 -4.42 -13.94
CA GLU A 229 -17.83 -4.57 -12.91
C GLU A 229 -17.49 -3.78 -11.64
N ALA A 230 -16.23 -3.86 -11.17
CA ALA A 230 -15.75 -3.09 -10.01
C ALA A 230 -15.82 -1.58 -10.27
N MET A 231 -15.41 -1.14 -11.47
CA MET A 231 -15.48 0.26 -11.88
C MET A 231 -16.93 0.76 -11.96
N ALA A 232 -17.86 -0.05 -12.47
CA ALA A 232 -19.27 0.29 -12.50
C ALA A 232 -19.86 0.43 -11.07
N ALA A 233 -19.45 -0.48 -10.16
CA ALA A 233 -19.86 -0.40 -8.76
C ALA A 233 -19.30 0.86 -8.06
N LEU A 234 -18.05 1.24 -8.35
CA LEU A 234 -17.47 2.48 -7.84
C LEU A 234 -18.23 3.70 -8.36
N LYS A 235 -18.50 3.76 -9.67
CA LYS A 235 -19.25 4.85 -10.26
C LYS A 235 -20.63 5.01 -9.60
N GLN A 236 -21.36 3.92 -9.44
CA GLN A 236 -22.66 3.94 -8.75
C GLN A 236 -22.57 4.50 -7.32
N LYS A 237 -21.46 4.21 -6.61
CA LYS A 237 -21.22 4.76 -5.25
C LYS A 237 -20.96 6.25 -5.28
N LEU A 238 -20.14 6.72 -6.23
CA LEU A 238 -19.81 8.15 -6.38
C LEU A 238 -21.01 8.97 -6.81
N ASP A 239 -21.88 8.43 -7.68
CA ASP A 239 -23.10 9.11 -8.14
C ASP A 239 -24.13 9.28 -7.01
N ASN A 240 -23.97 8.58 -5.87
CA ASN A 240 -24.87 8.63 -4.70
C ASN A 240 -24.28 9.41 -3.50
N LEU A 241 -23.09 10.03 -3.65
CA LEU A 241 -22.47 10.91 -2.66
C LEU A 241 -22.90 12.37 -2.89
#